data_5e58ff1bc9266155e145dfad62c69280
#
_entry.id   5e58ff1bc9266155e145dfad62c69280
#
_cell.length_a   1.000
_cell.length_b   1.000
_cell.length_c   1.000
_cell.angle_alpha   90.00
_cell.angle_beta   90.00
_cell.angle_gamma   90.00
#
_symmetry.space_group_name_H-M   'P 1'
#
loop_
_entity.id
_entity.type
_entity.pdbx_description
1 polymer ?
#
loop_
_entity_poly.entity_id
_entity_poly.type
_entity_poly.pdbx_seq_one_letter_code
_entity_poly.pdbx_strand_id
1 'polypeptide(L)'
;MDEVTGSAFRAATAADWSQVAALLSAVGLPLEGAEAHIDDFVLAERDGALVGCAGLERYGHAALLRSVAVRGDSQGRGLGQILVHRALAHAAANGVETVALLTTTAAGFFPRFGFRAVARATVPVALQASVEFRAACPASATAMVLDVRQAGLP
;
A
#
# COMPACT_ATOMS: atom_id res chain seq x y z
N MET A 1 -2.56 16.88 13.48
CA MET A 1 -3.87 16.25 13.57
C MET A 1 -3.99 15.18 12.50
N ASP A 2 -4.36 13.97 12.90
CA ASP A 2 -4.34 12.82 12.00
C ASP A 2 -5.71 12.50 11.44
N GLU A 3 -6.62 13.46 11.49
CA GLU A 3 -7.97 13.27 10.99
C GLU A 3 -8.13 13.96 9.64
N VAL A 4 -8.71 13.24 8.70
CA VAL A 4 -9.16 13.78 7.43
C VAL A 4 -10.62 13.42 7.30
N THR A 5 -11.49 14.44 7.24
CA THR A 5 -12.94 14.25 7.15
C THR A 5 -13.46 13.34 8.27
N GLY A 6 -12.92 13.48 9.50
CA GLY A 6 -13.32 12.69 10.66
C GLY A 6 -12.70 11.30 10.72
N SER A 7 -11.70 11.01 9.91
CA SER A 7 -11.04 9.70 9.91
C SER A 7 -9.87 9.67 10.88
N ALA A 8 -9.66 8.50 11.50
CA ALA A 8 -8.51 8.22 12.37
C ALA A 8 -7.69 7.11 11.73
N PHE A 9 -6.38 7.11 11.99
CA PHE A 9 -5.45 6.17 11.38
C PHE A 9 -4.77 5.33 12.46
N ARG A 10 -4.57 4.05 12.18
CA ARG A 10 -3.88 3.14 13.10
C ARG A 10 -3.25 1.97 12.36
N ALA A 11 -2.33 1.28 13.05
CA ALA A 11 -1.79 0.02 12.55
C ALA A 11 -2.86 -1.08 12.62
N ALA A 12 -2.81 -2.00 11.65
CA ALA A 12 -3.70 -3.16 11.64
C ALA A 12 -3.16 -4.26 12.55
N THR A 13 -4.06 -5.12 12.98
CA THR A 13 -3.73 -6.38 13.66
C THR A 13 -4.40 -7.54 12.94
N ALA A 14 -4.09 -8.76 13.34
CA ALA A 14 -4.70 -9.94 12.74
C ALA A 14 -6.22 -9.93 12.83
N ALA A 15 -6.78 -9.32 13.87
CA ALA A 15 -8.23 -9.22 14.05
C ALA A 15 -8.91 -8.34 12.98
N ASP A 16 -8.14 -7.53 12.27
CA ASP A 16 -8.69 -6.64 11.23
C ASP A 16 -8.80 -7.31 9.86
N TRP A 17 -8.26 -8.52 9.71
CA TRP A 17 -8.14 -9.11 8.38
C TRP A 17 -9.47 -9.26 7.65
N SER A 18 -10.53 -9.70 8.34
CA SER A 18 -11.80 -9.92 7.66
C SER A 18 -12.38 -8.63 7.07
N GLN A 19 -12.22 -7.50 7.77
CA GLN A 19 -12.68 -6.21 7.26
C GLN A 19 -11.80 -5.70 6.13
N VAL A 20 -10.48 -5.90 6.23
CA VAL A 20 -9.55 -5.54 5.15
C VAL A 20 -9.87 -6.36 3.90
N ALA A 21 -10.06 -7.66 4.04
CA ALA A 21 -10.39 -8.52 2.91
C ALA A 21 -11.69 -8.07 2.22
N ALA A 22 -12.70 -7.71 3.01
CA ALA A 22 -13.97 -7.23 2.46
C ALA A 22 -13.77 -5.93 1.68
N LEU A 23 -12.96 -5.00 2.21
CA LEU A 23 -12.69 -3.74 1.52
C LEU A 23 -11.94 -3.99 0.21
N LEU A 24 -10.90 -4.82 0.22
CA LEU A 24 -10.13 -5.12 -0.98
C LEU A 24 -10.99 -5.77 -2.05
N SER A 25 -11.84 -6.71 -1.66
CA SER A 25 -12.77 -7.35 -2.59
C SER A 25 -13.74 -6.34 -3.19
N ALA A 26 -14.27 -5.44 -2.38
CA ALA A 26 -15.23 -4.44 -2.83
C ALA A 26 -14.64 -3.48 -3.88
N VAL A 27 -13.34 -3.20 -3.81
CA VAL A 27 -12.67 -2.31 -4.78
C VAL A 27 -11.91 -3.08 -5.87
N GLY A 28 -12.01 -4.42 -5.89
CA GLY A 28 -11.44 -5.22 -6.95
C GLY A 28 -9.94 -5.47 -6.86
N LEU A 29 -9.37 -5.41 -5.65
CA LEU A 29 -7.94 -5.66 -5.45
C LEU A 29 -7.69 -7.09 -4.99
N PRO A 30 -6.52 -7.67 -5.34
CA PRO A 30 -6.22 -9.06 -4.97
C PRO A 30 -6.00 -9.22 -3.47
N LEU A 31 -6.45 -10.36 -2.93
CA LEU A 31 -6.25 -10.73 -1.53
C LEU A 31 -5.02 -11.60 -1.33
N GLU A 32 -4.54 -12.26 -2.37
CA GLU A 32 -3.50 -13.26 -2.29
C GLU A 32 -2.24 -12.69 -1.64
N GLY A 33 -1.79 -13.36 -0.60
CA GLY A 33 -0.57 -12.99 0.13
C GLY A 33 -0.73 -11.87 1.13
N ALA A 34 -1.88 -11.16 1.15
CA ALA A 34 -2.02 -9.97 1.99
C ALA A 34 -2.12 -10.30 3.47
N GLU A 35 -2.83 -11.37 3.83
CA GLU A 35 -3.07 -11.69 5.24
C GLU A 35 -1.78 -11.93 6.01
N ALA A 36 -0.79 -12.55 5.38
CA ALA A 36 0.49 -12.84 6.02
C ALA A 36 1.25 -11.57 6.41
N HIS A 37 0.91 -10.42 5.82
CA HIS A 37 1.58 -9.15 6.05
C HIS A 37 0.71 -8.14 6.77
N ILE A 38 -0.39 -8.58 7.38
CA ILE A 38 -1.38 -7.68 7.99
C ILE A 38 -0.78 -6.73 9.03
N ASP A 39 0.27 -7.16 9.74
CA ASP A 39 0.90 -6.33 10.76
C ASP A 39 1.62 -5.11 10.18
N ASP A 40 1.85 -5.07 8.88
CA ASP A 40 2.47 -3.94 8.19
C ASP A 40 1.44 -3.14 7.38
N PHE A 41 0.17 -3.28 7.70
CA PHE A 41 -0.90 -2.46 7.10
C PHE A 41 -1.23 -1.29 8.01
N VAL A 42 -1.57 -0.15 7.39
CA VAL A 42 -2.17 1.00 8.06
C VAL A 42 -3.64 1.09 7.65
N LEU A 43 -4.50 1.42 8.60
CA LEU A 43 -5.95 1.49 8.41
C LEU A 43 -6.43 2.91 8.65
N ALA A 44 -7.46 3.30 7.90
CA ALA A 44 -8.25 4.50 8.16
C ALA A 44 -9.65 4.09 8.59
N GLU A 45 -10.11 4.67 9.70
CA GLU A 45 -11.43 4.40 10.27
C GLU A 45 -12.21 5.70 10.43
N ARG A 46 -13.51 5.62 10.22
CA ARG A 46 -14.44 6.72 10.50
C ARG A 46 -15.68 6.14 11.17
N ASP A 47 -16.04 6.70 12.34
CA ASP A 47 -17.19 6.22 13.11
C ASP A 47 -17.12 4.73 13.40
N GLY A 48 -15.92 4.23 13.69
CA GLY A 48 -15.69 2.83 14.00
C GLY A 48 -15.68 1.87 12.81
N ALA A 49 -15.84 2.39 11.58
CA ALA A 49 -15.86 1.57 10.37
C ALA A 49 -14.59 1.76 9.57
N LEU A 50 -14.07 0.68 8.99
CA LEU A 50 -12.92 0.72 8.11
C LEU A 50 -13.30 1.43 6.80
N VAL A 51 -12.57 2.50 6.47
CA VAL A 51 -12.81 3.25 5.22
C VAL A 51 -11.63 3.23 4.26
N GLY A 52 -10.47 2.76 4.71
CA GLY A 52 -9.31 2.67 3.82
C GLY A 52 -8.18 1.87 4.44
N CYS A 53 -7.25 1.45 3.60
CA CYS A 53 -6.04 0.75 4.03
C CYS A 53 -4.90 0.94 3.03
N ALA A 54 -3.69 0.67 3.50
CA ALA A 54 -2.51 0.50 2.65
C ALA A 54 -1.58 -0.49 3.34
N GLY A 55 -0.99 -1.40 2.58
CA GLY A 55 -0.17 -2.46 3.15
C GLY A 55 1.23 -2.52 2.56
N LEU A 56 2.14 -3.07 3.34
CA LEU A 56 3.50 -3.35 2.90
C LEU A 56 3.80 -4.82 3.08
N GLU A 57 4.55 -5.38 2.13
CA GLU A 57 5.25 -6.65 2.32
C GLU A 57 6.74 -6.30 2.45
N ARG A 58 7.32 -6.53 3.62
CA ARG A 58 8.72 -6.17 3.87
C ARG A 58 9.65 -7.36 3.67
N TYR A 59 10.73 -7.12 2.91
CA TYR A 59 11.76 -8.09 2.61
C TYR A 59 13.13 -7.43 2.80
N GLY A 60 13.60 -7.37 4.04
CA GLY A 60 14.86 -6.71 4.36
C GLY A 60 14.78 -5.21 4.11
N HIS A 61 15.64 -4.69 3.23
CA HIS A 61 15.67 -3.26 2.92
C HIS A 61 14.73 -2.85 1.81
N ALA A 62 13.94 -3.78 1.29
CA ALA A 62 12.96 -3.50 0.24
C ALA A 62 11.56 -3.89 0.72
N ALA A 63 10.54 -3.21 0.19
CA ALA A 63 9.16 -3.53 0.50
C ALA A 63 8.30 -3.35 -0.74
N LEU A 64 7.21 -4.12 -0.80
CA LEU A 64 6.17 -3.96 -1.81
C LEU A 64 4.99 -3.23 -1.18
N LEU A 65 4.63 -2.08 -1.74
CA LEU A 65 3.40 -1.37 -1.37
C LEU A 65 2.25 -2.01 -2.13
N ARG A 66 1.21 -2.40 -1.41
CA ARG A 66 0.07 -3.08 -1.99
C ARG A 66 -1.21 -2.72 -1.26
N SER A 67 -2.35 -3.11 -1.84
CA SER A 67 -3.64 -3.06 -1.15
C SER A 67 -4.01 -1.64 -0.71
N VAL A 68 -3.66 -0.64 -1.52
CA VAL A 68 -4.05 0.75 -1.27
C VAL A 68 -5.50 0.89 -1.71
N ALA A 69 -6.40 1.02 -0.76
CA ALA A 69 -7.83 0.99 -1.02
C ALA A 69 -8.56 2.03 -0.17
N VAL A 70 -9.54 2.69 -0.77
CA VAL A 70 -10.43 3.61 -0.07
C VAL A 70 -11.85 3.21 -0.44
N ARG A 71 -12.72 3.07 0.58
CA ARG A 71 -14.13 2.71 0.39
C ARG A 71 -14.78 3.73 -0.56
N GLY A 72 -15.67 3.24 -1.45
CA GLY A 72 -16.21 4.06 -2.52
C GLY A 72 -16.84 5.37 -2.07
N ASP A 73 -17.56 5.36 -0.93
CA ASP A 73 -18.21 6.55 -0.39
C ASP A 73 -17.25 7.50 0.33
N SER A 74 -15.99 7.12 0.47
CA SER A 74 -14.96 7.93 1.14
C SER A 74 -13.86 8.38 0.17
N GLN A 75 -13.98 8.05 -1.11
CA GLN A 75 -13.01 8.47 -2.12
C GLN A 75 -13.12 9.96 -2.43
N GLY A 76 -12.05 10.52 -2.99
CA GLY A 76 -12.01 11.93 -3.36
C GLY A 76 -11.75 12.90 -2.23
N ARG A 77 -11.34 12.41 -1.05
CA ARG A 77 -11.13 13.22 0.15
C ARG A 77 -9.69 13.22 0.64
N GLY A 78 -8.76 12.70 -0.15
CA GLY A 78 -7.34 12.67 0.21
C GLY A 78 -6.93 11.52 1.12
N LEU A 79 -7.82 10.59 1.45
CA LEU A 79 -7.48 9.45 2.31
C LEU A 79 -6.39 8.58 1.72
N GLY A 80 -6.45 8.31 0.40
CA GLY A 80 -5.44 7.49 -0.27
C GLY A 80 -4.05 8.09 -0.15
N GLN A 81 -3.93 9.41 -0.28
CA GLN A 81 -2.64 10.07 -0.14
C GLN A 81 -2.08 9.91 1.28
N ILE A 82 -2.92 10.10 2.29
CA ILE A 82 -2.48 9.97 3.68
C ILE A 82 -2.07 8.54 3.97
N LEU A 83 -2.85 7.57 3.49
CA LEU A 83 -2.54 6.15 3.70
C LEU A 83 -1.19 5.79 3.08
N VAL A 84 -0.91 6.25 1.86
CA VAL A 84 0.39 6.00 1.22
C VAL A 84 1.51 6.66 2.00
N HIS A 85 1.35 7.93 2.41
CA HIS A 85 2.37 8.61 3.21
C HIS A 85 2.66 7.86 4.51
N ARG A 86 1.62 7.37 5.19
CA ARG A 86 1.81 6.61 6.42
C ARG A 86 2.49 5.27 6.18
N ALA A 87 2.15 4.59 5.08
CA ALA A 87 2.82 3.34 4.71
C ALA A 87 4.30 3.59 4.42
N LEU A 88 4.62 4.66 3.69
CA LEU A 88 6.02 4.99 3.40
C LEU A 88 6.79 5.38 4.65
N ALA A 89 6.16 6.12 5.57
CA ALA A 89 6.79 6.46 6.85
C ALA A 89 7.03 5.20 7.68
N HIS A 90 6.10 4.26 7.68
CA HIS A 90 6.27 2.97 8.34
C HIS A 90 7.44 2.19 7.73
N ALA A 91 7.55 2.18 6.40
CA ALA A 91 8.66 1.55 5.72
C ALA A 91 10.00 2.16 6.15
N ALA A 92 10.10 3.49 6.13
CA ALA A 92 11.33 4.19 6.54
C ALA A 92 11.69 3.88 7.99
N ALA A 93 10.72 3.86 8.89
CA ALA A 93 10.94 3.58 10.31
C ALA A 93 11.45 2.14 10.54
N ASN A 94 11.20 1.24 9.59
CA ASN A 94 11.62 -0.16 9.67
C ASN A 94 12.84 -0.48 8.78
N GLY A 95 13.58 0.54 8.36
CA GLY A 95 14.83 0.35 7.63
C GLY A 95 14.67 0.03 6.14
N VAL A 96 13.48 0.20 5.59
CA VAL A 96 13.27 0.00 4.16
C VAL A 96 13.87 1.17 3.38
N GLU A 97 14.61 0.86 2.33
CA GLU A 97 15.25 1.85 1.46
C GLU A 97 14.54 1.99 0.12
N THR A 98 14.00 0.90 -0.40
CA THR A 98 13.33 0.87 -1.69
C THR A 98 11.93 0.30 -1.54
N VAL A 99 10.94 1.01 -2.06
CA VAL A 99 9.56 0.51 -2.12
C VAL A 99 9.18 0.37 -3.59
N ALA A 100 8.62 -0.78 -3.93
CA ALA A 100 8.08 -1.02 -5.26
C ALA A 100 6.58 -1.28 -5.17
N LEU A 101 5.90 -1.18 -6.30
CA LEU A 101 4.48 -1.53 -6.41
C LEU A 101 4.16 -2.00 -7.82
N LEU A 102 3.02 -2.67 -7.94
CA LEU A 102 2.41 -3.01 -9.22
C LEU A 102 1.02 -2.40 -9.25
N THR A 103 0.66 -1.75 -10.34
CA THR A 103 -0.66 -1.16 -10.48
C THR A 103 -1.19 -1.35 -11.90
N THR A 104 -2.49 -1.65 -11.99
CA THR A 104 -3.18 -1.76 -13.28
C THR A 104 -3.93 -0.49 -13.66
N THR A 105 -4.33 0.32 -12.66
CA THR A 105 -5.23 1.45 -12.90
C THR A 105 -4.76 2.77 -12.32
N ALA A 106 -3.72 2.76 -11.48
CA ALA A 106 -3.34 3.95 -10.71
C ALA A 106 -1.93 4.44 -11.02
N ALA A 107 -1.38 4.14 -12.21
CA ALA A 107 -0.04 4.59 -12.58
C ALA A 107 0.08 6.12 -12.55
N GLY A 108 -1.02 6.85 -12.69
CA GLY A 108 -1.02 8.32 -12.60
C GLY A 108 -1.10 8.86 -11.18
N PHE A 109 -1.42 8.01 -10.21
CA PHE A 109 -1.55 8.43 -8.81
C PHE A 109 -0.21 8.46 -8.08
N PHE A 110 0.61 7.43 -8.28
CA PHE A 110 1.81 7.22 -7.48
C PHE A 110 2.99 8.15 -7.78
N PRO A 111 3.14 8.74 -8.99
CA PRO A 111 4.25 9.69 -9.22
C PRO A 111 4.27 10.87 -8.25
N ARG A 112 3.13 11.27 -7.69
CA ARG A 112 3.07 12.37 -6.71
C ARG A 112 3.88 12.10 -5.45
N PHE A 113 4.20 10.84 -5.17
CA PHE A 113 5.01 10.46 -4.00
C PHE A 113 6.48 10.26 -4.37
N GLY A 114 6.83 10.36 -5.65
CA GLY A 114 8.17 10.11 -6.15
C GLY A 114 8.37 8.75 -6.81
N PHE A 115 7.33 7.94 -6.91
CA PHE A 115 7.41 6.67 -7.64
C PHE A 115 7.62 6.93 -9.13
N ARG A 116 8.45 6.10 -9.75
CA ARG A 116 8.68 6.13 -11.20
C ARG A 116 8.47 4.74 -11.79
N ALA A 117 7.99 4.70 -13.02
CA ALA A 117 7.77 3.45 -13.73
C ALA A 117 9.11 2.83 -14.12
N VAL A 118 9.21 1.51 -13.96
CA VAL A 118 10.41 0.74 -14.31
C VAL A 118 10.00 -0.57 -14.97
N ALA A 119 10.95 -1.22 -15.64
CA ALA A 119 10.74 -2.58 -16.12
C ALA A 119 10.62 -3.53 -14.92
N ARG A 120 9.71 -4.51 -15.00
CA ARG A 120 9.48 -5.45 -13.89
C ARG A 120 10.77 -6.16 -13.47
N ALA A 121 11.64 -6.48 -14.42
CA ALA A 121 12.89 -7.18 -14.13
C ALA A 121 13.87 -6.35 -13.30
N THR A 122 13.70 -5.03 -13.23
CA THR A 122 14.59 -4.15 -12.44
C THR A 122 14.11 -3.94 -11.02
N VAL A 123 12.94 -4.43 -10.65
CA VAL A 123 12.45 -4.39 -9.27
C VAL A 123 13.37 -5.27 -8.41
N PRO A 124 13.68 -4.85 -7.16
CA PRO A 124 14.55 -5.65 -6.29
C PRO A 124 14.15 -7.12 -6.26
N VAL A 125 15.15 -8.00 -6.37
CA VAL A 125 14.92 -9.45 -6.50
C VAL A 125 14.11 -10.00 -5.34
N ALA A 126 14.33 -9.48 -4.13
CA ALA A 126 13.60 -9.93 -2.95
C ALA A 126 12.08 -9.75 -3.11
N LEU A 127 11.65 -8.71 -3.83
CA LEU A 127 10.22 -8.43 -4.04
C LEU A 127 9.62 -9.32 -5.13
N GLN A 128 10.42 -9.84 -6.02
CA GLN A 128 9.94 -10.71 -7.09
C GLN A 128 9.45 -12.06 -6.56
N ALA A 129 9.78 -12.39 -5.32
CA ALA A 129 9.24 -13.58 -4.64
C ALA A 129 7.83 -13.36 -4.08
N SER A 130 7.34 -12.12 -4.01
CA SER A 130 6.00 -11.81 -3.51
C SER A 130 4.92 -12.52 -4.32
N VAL A 131 3.89 -13.02 -3.63
CA VAL A 131 2.73 -13.63 -4.30
C VAL A 131 2.05 -12.62 -5.22
N GLU A 132 1.91 -11.36 -4.78
CA GLU A 132 1.32 -10.32 -5.62
C GLU A 132 2.14 -10.09 -6.89
N PHE A 133 3.46 -10.00 -6.74
CA PHE A 133 4.34 -9.78 -7.88
C PHE A 133 4.32 -10.94 -8.87
N ARG A 134 4.26 -12.19 -8.34
CA ARG A 134 4.37 -13.39 -9.18
C ARG A 134 3.06 -13.81 -9.82
N ALA A 135 1.93 -13.66 -9.12
CA ALA A 135 0.70 -14.31 -9.52
C ALA A 135 -0.56 -13.46 -9.38
N ALA A 136 -0.62 -12.56 -8.41
CA ALA A 136 -1.87 -11.86 -8.10
C ALA A 136 -2.14 -10.67 -9.02
N CYS A 137 -1.10 -10.09 -9.64
CA CYS A 137 -1.24 -8.99 -10.59
C CYS A 137 -0.93 -9.46 -12.00
N PRO A 138 -1.69 -8.98 -13.02
CA PRO A 138 -1.45 -9.39 -14.40
C PRO A 138 -0.11 -8.87 -14.92
N ALA A 139 0.39 -9.53 -15.97
CA ALA A 139 1.65 -9.12 -16.61
C ALA A 139 1.59 -7.69 -17.17
N SER A 140 0.39 -7.18 -17.45
CA SER A 140 0.20 -5.82 -17.95
C SER A 140 0.30 -4.74 -16.87
N ALA A 141 0.40 -5.12 -15.59
CA ALA A 141 0.53 -4.15 -14.52
C ALA A 141 1.83 -3.34 -14.66
N THR A 142 1.75 -2.05 -14.36
CA THR A 142 2.91 -1.17 -14.34
C THR A 142 3.67 -1.37 -13.04
N ALA A 143 4.98 -1.61 -13.13
CA ALA A 143 5.86 -1.67 -11.97
C ALA A 143 6.44 -0.28 -11.72
N MET A 144 6.45 0.14 -10.46
CA MET A 144 6.99 1.44 -10.05
C MET A 144 7.88 1.27 -8.83
N VAL A 145 8.89 2.14 -8.71
CA VAL A 145 9.80 2.11 -7.55
C VAL A 145 10.01 3.51 -7.00
N LEU A 146 10.33 3.55 -5.72
CA LEU A 146 10.67 4.77 -5.00
C LEU A 146 11.84 4.49 -4.07
N ASP A 147 12.85 5.37 -4.08
CA ASP A 147 13.88 5.37 -3.04
C ASP A 147 13.31 6.19 -1.88
N VAL A 148 13.00 5.52 -0.78
CA VAL A 148 12.35 6.13 0.39
C VAL A 148 13.21 7.24 0.99
N ARG A 149 14.53 7.11 0.91
CA ARG A 149 15.47 8.11 1.45
C ARG A 149 15.40 9.43 0.69
N GLN A 150 14.91 9.43 -0.55
CA GLN A 150 14.81 10.62 -1.39
C GLN A 150 13.40 11.19 -1.44
N ALA A 151 12.44 10.56 -0.74
CA ALA A 151 11.05 10.94 -0.82
C ALA A 151 10.67 12.15 0.05
N GLY A 152 11.60 12.67 0.85
CA GLY A 152 11.34 13.79 1.74
C GLY A 152 10.40 13.45 2.90
N LEU A 153 10.36 12.20 3.31
CA LEU A 153 9.52 11.78 4.42
C LEU A 153 10.07 12.27 5.76
N PRO A 154 9.19 12.65 6.70
CA PRO A 154 9.60 13.08 8.03
C PRO A 154 10.22 11.94 8.84
#